data_df49e5574701f7e085a57ae314c61fd9
#
_entry.id   df49e5574701f7e085a57ae314c61fd9
#
_cell.length_a   1.000
_cell.length_b   1.000
_cell.length_c   1.000
_cell.angle_alpha   90.00
_cell.angle_beta   90.00
_cell.angle_gamma   90.00
#
_symmetry.space_group_name_H-M   'P 1'
#
loop_
_entity.id
_entity.type
_entity.pdbx_description
1 polymer ?
#
loop_
_entity_poly.entity_id
_entity_poly.type
_entity_poly.pdbx_seq_one_letter_code
_entity_poly.pdbx_strand_id
1 'polypeptide(L)'
;LEPGIPGFVKFTDPYLYHAPFPFESEEQATEYYLGQLRDQIIYENPDAVAAVVMESVTGSNGIIIPPKGYLQGVRKICDEFGIMMVCDEVMAGWGRTGEYFACENWGIEPDMITFAKGVTCGYAPLGGVIVSKKIAEFFDTHKLDCGLTYSAHPLGCAAGVACLNFYEKEHIMDKVKERGKQLGALLEDIKAKHKSVGDVRYIGLFSCVELTKDKATHEPLVPFGKDPEGIMGKIVGMLKAKGFNTYSHEACIFV
;
A
#
# COMPACT_ATOMS: atom_id res chain seq x y z
N LEU A 1 7.47 14.99 -8.85
CA LEU A 1 8.42 14.20 -8.07
C LEU A 1 9.83 14.52 -8.51
N GLU A 2 10.72 14.74 -7.54
CA GLU A 2 12.13 14.98 -7.77
C GLU A 2 12.79 13.81 -8.50
N PRO A 3 13.90 14.05 -9.22
CA PRO A 3 14.70 12.96 -9.77
C PRO A 3 15.09 11.99 -8.66
N GLY A 4 14.86 10.70 -8.89
CA GLY A 4 15.26 9.66 -7.96
C GLY A 4 16.77 9.40 -7.97
N ILE A 5 17.20 8.49 -7.11
CA ILE A 5 18.56 7.95 -7.15
C ILE A 5 18.76 7.23 -8.50
N PRO A 6 19.91 7.40 -9.18
CA PRO A 6 20.20 6.64 -10.41
C PRO A 6 20.01 5.14 -10.21
N GLY A 7 19.36 4.48 -11.18
CA GLY A 7 19.04 3.06 -11.12
C GLY A 7 17.64 2.76 -10.54
N PHE A 8 16.89 3.77 -10.07
CA PHE A 8 15.48 3.61 -9.71
C PHE A 8 14.58 4.10 -10.83
N VAL A 9 13.82 3.19 -11.40
CA VAL A 9 12.83 3.46 -12.45
C VAL A 9 11.44 3.30 -11.88
N LYS A 10 10.54 4.22 -12.20
CA LYS A 10 9.15 4.21 -11.72
C LYS A 10 8.26 3.55 -12.77
N PHE A 11 7.32 2.75 -12.31
CA PHE A 11 6.26 2.20 -13.13
C PHE A 11 4.89 2.67 -12.63
N THR A 12 3.86 2.46 -13.44
CA THR A 12 2.52 3.00 -13.20
C THR A 12 1.76 2.20 -12.16
N ASP A 13 1.16 2.90 -11.19
CA ASP A 13 0.22 2.31 -10.23
C ASP A 13 -1.04 1.79 -10.96
N PRO A 14 -1.59 0.63 -10.57
CA PRO A 14 -2.81 0.07 -11.15
C PRO A 14 -4.06 0.76 -10.57
N TYR A 15 -4.20 2.06 -10.81
CA TYR A 15 -5.23 2.91 -10.23
C TYR A 15 -6.48 2.94 -11.10
N LEU A 16 -7.46 2.08 -10.81
CA LEU A 16 -8.65 1.92 -11.65
C LEU A 16 -9.53 3.17 -11.72
N TYR A 17 -9.68 3.90 -10.62
CA TYR A 17 -10.52 5.11 -10.61
C TYR A 17 -9.98 6.23 -11.51
N HIS A 18 -8.67 6.33 -11.65
CA HIS A 18 -7.97 7.24 -12.55
C HIS A 18 -7.25 6.51 -13.69
N ALA A 19 -7.88 5.46 -14.20
CA ALA A 19 -7.37 4.71 -15.34
C ALA A 19 -7.18 5.63 -16.56
N PRO A 20 -6.15 5.40 -17.41
CA PRO A 20 -5.88 6.25 -18.58
C PRO A 20 -7.01 6.20 -19.62
N PHE A 21 -7.81 5.16 -19.60
CA PHE A 21 -9.02 4.96 -20.40
C PHE A 21 -9.94 3.96 -19.70
N PRO A 22 -11.24 3.92 -20.03
CA PRO A 22 -12.15 2.96 -19.43
C PRO A 22 -11.80 1.53 -19.87
N PHE A 23 -11.64 0.62 -18.91
CA PHE A 23 -11.49 -0.81 -19.17
C PHE A 23 -12.86 -1.48 -19.24
N GLU A 24 -12.97 -2.51 -20.07
CA GLU A 24 -14.19 -3.32 -20.20
C GLU A 24 -14.38 -4.27 -19.00
N SER A 25 -13.27 -4.66 -18.36
CA SER A 25 -13.27 -5.52 -17.18
C SER A 25 -12.02 -5.29 -16.32
N GLU A 26 -12.07 -5.79 -15.09
CA GLU A 26 -10.93 -5.77 -14.18
C GLU A 26 -9.76 -6.63 -14.69
N GLU A 27 -10.05 -7.72 -15.38
CA GLU A 27 -9.07 -8.58 -16.03
C GLU A 27 -8.31 -7.83 -17.11
N GLN A 28 -9.01 -7.08 -17.96
CA GLN A 28 -8.37 -6.23 -18.99
C GLN A 28 -7.46 -5.18 -18.36
N ALA A 29 -7.88 -4.58 -17.26
CA ALA A 29 -7.03 -3.64 -16.52
C ALA A 29 -5.78 -4.33 -15.98
N THR A 30 -5.92 -5.51 -15.41
CA THR A 30 -4.81 -6.33 -14.92
C THR A 30 -3.82 -6.64 -16.03
N GLU A 31 -4.30 -7.13 -17.18
CA GLU A 31 -3.45 -7.41 -18.35
C GLU A 31 -2.71 -6.16 -18.84
N TYR A 32 -3.40 -5.02 -18.89
CA TYR A 32 -2.80 -3.76 -19.30
C TYR A 32 -1.65 -3.35 -18.37
N TYR A 33 -1.90 -3.29 -17.06
CA TYR A 33 -0.87 -2.85 -16.10
C TYR A 33 0.30 -3.84 -15.98
N LEU A 34 0.04 -5.14 -16.09
CA LEU A 34 1.09 -6.15 -16.15
C LEU A 34 1.92 -6.03 -17.44
N GLY A 35 1.26 -5.75 -18.57
CA GLY A 35 1.93 -5.47 -19.84
C GLY A 35 2.88 -4.28 -19.72
N GLN A 36 2.42 -3.17 -19.11
CA GLN A 36 3.26 -1.98 -18.88
C GLN A 36 4.48 -2.30 -18.01
N LEU A 37 4.31 -3.04 -16.92
CA LEU A 37 5.43 -3.46 -16.08
C LEU A 37 6.41 -4.35 -16.85
N ARG A 38 5.90 -5.31 -17.62
CA ARG A 38 6.72 -6.22 -18.43
C ARG A 38 7.54 -5.48 -19.47
N ASP A 39 6.90 -4.59 -20.21
CA ASP A 39 7.57 -3.76 -21.22
C ASP A 39 8.66 -2.88 -20.57
N GLN A 40 8.37 -2.28 -19.42
CA GLN A 40 9.33 -1.49 -18.66
C GLN A 40 10.57 -2.32 -18.30
N ILE A 41 10.41 -3.54 -17.79
CA ILE A 41 11.52 -4.45 -17.46
C ILE A 41 12.33 -4.80 -18.72
N ILE A 42 11.65 -5.07 -19.83
CA ILE A 42 12.32 -5.40 -21.12
C ILE A 42 13.16 -4.20 -21.60
N TYR A 43 12.61 -2.98 -21.54
CA TYR A 43 13.32 -1.77 -22.00
C TYR A 43 14.49 -1.38 -21.09
N GLU A 44 14.40 -1.70 -19.78
CA GLU A 44 15.52 -1.47 -18.84
C GLU A 44 16.61 -2.56 -18.92
N ASN A 45 16.46 -3.55 -19.76
CA ASN A 45 17.26 -4.77 -19.81
C ASN A 45 17.05 -5.67 -18.57
N PRO A 46 16.34 -6.79 -18.69
CA PRO A 46 16.03 -7.69 -17.57
C PRO A 46 17.24 -8.10 -16.72
N ASP A 47 18.41 -8.29 -17.37
CA ASP A 47 19.66 -8.65 -16.67
C ASP A 47 20.21 -7.50 -15.80
N ALA A 48 19.73 -6.28 -16.00
CA ALA A 48 20.12 -5.10 -15.22
C ALA A 48 19.10 -4.76 -14.11
N VAL A 49 17.92 -5.39 -14.11
CA VAL A 49 16.87 -5.16 -13.10
C VAL A 49 17.05 -6.13 -11.93
N ALA A 50 17.36 -5.59 -10.75
CA ALA A 50 17.56 -6.40 -9.55
C ALA A 50 16.24 -6.77 -8.86
N ALA A 51 15.31 -5.84 -8.79
CA ALA A 51 14.07 -6.01 -8.04
C ALA A 51 12.93 -5.13 -8.55
N VAL A 52 11.70 -5.61 -8.37
CA VAL A 52 10.48 -4.80 -8.38
C VAL A 52 10.10 -4.51 -6.92
N VAL A 53 10.06 -3.23 -6.56
CA VAL A 53 9.70 -2.77 -5.20
C VAL A 53 8.36 -2.07 -5.29
N MET A 54 7.38 -2.55 -4.53
CA MET A 54 6.03 -1.99 -4.55
C MET A 54 5.30 -2.18 -3.22
N GLU A 55 4.36 -1.29 -2.91
CA GLU A 55 3.39 -1.55 -1.85
C GLU A 55 2.33 -2.56 -2.34
N SER A 56 1.97 -3.54 -1.50
CA SER A 56 0.89 -4.50 -1.84
C SER A 56 -0.47 -3.80 -1.98
N VAL A 57 -0.69 -2.77 -1.19
CA VAL A 57 -1.74 -1.75 -1.36
C VAL A 57 -1.06 -0.40 -1.22
N THR A 58 -1.07 0.39 -2.28
CA THR A 58 -0.39 1.70 -2.27
C THR A 58 -1.07 2.64 -1.29
N GLY A 59 -0.34 3.05 -0.25
CA GLY A 59 -0.92 3.79 0.87
C GLY A 59 -1.16 5.27 0.58
N SER A 60 -0.11 6.09 0.67
CA SER A 60 -0.21 7.57 0.68
C SER A 60 -0.84 8.16 -0.58
N ASN A 61 -0.77 7.48 -1.70
CA ASN A 61 -1.36 7.93 -2.97
C ASN A 61 -2.86 7.69 -3.07
N GLY A 62 -3.53 7.19 -2.01
CA GLY A 62 -4.98 7.10 -1.98
C GLY A 62 -5.54 5.70 -1.76
N ILE A 63 -4.82 4.84 -1.06
CA ILE A 63 -5.22 3.45 -0.77
C ILE A 63 -5.59 2.73 -2.08
N ILE A 64 -4.63 2.67 -3.00
CA ILE A 64 -4.83 2.02 -4.29
C ILE A 64 -4.76 0.51 -4.10
N ILE A 65 -5.90 -0.14 -4.21
CA ILE A 65 -6.02 -1.59 -4.13
C ILE A 65 -5.81 -2.14 -5.54
N PRO A 66 -4.82 -3.03 -5.74
CA PRO A 66 -4.54 -3.56 -7.07
C PRO A 66 -5.71 -4.41 -7.58
N PRO A 67 -5.98 -4.42 -8.90
CA PRO A 67 -7.02 -5.25 -9.50
C PRO A 67 -6.73 -6.74 -9.30
N LYS A 68 -7.79 -7.53 -9.38
CA LYS A 68 -7.70 -8.98 -9.19
C LYS A 68 -6.68 -9.61 -10.12
N GLY A 69 -5.77 -10.40 -9.55
CA GLY A 69 -4.73 -11.11 -10.31
C GLY A 69 -3.46 -10.29 -10.57
N TYR A 70 -3.45 -8.98 -10.26
CA TYR A 70 -2.30 -8.12 -10.54
C TYR A 70 -1.06 -8.53 -9.74
N LEU A 71 -1.15 -8.68 -8.42
CA LEU A 71 0.00 -9.06 -7.59
C LEU A 71 0.54 -10.45 -7.94
N GLN A 72 -0.36 -11.40 -8.23
CA GLN A 72 0.04 -12.72 -8.74
C GLN A 72 0.75 -12.62 -10.09
N GLY A 73 0.30 -11.71 -10.96
CA GLY A 73 0.95 -11.42 -12.24
C GLY A 73 2.32 -10.81 -12.07
N VAL A 74 2.49 -9.86 -11.15
CA VAL A 74 3.81 -9.28 -10.82
C VAL A 74 4.77 -10.35 -10.31
N ARG A 75 4.30 -11.24 -9.40
CA ARG A 75 5.14 -12.36 -8.91
C ARG A 75 5.60 -13.26 -10.07
N LYS A 76 4.69 -13.61 -10.99
CA LYS A 76 5.03 -14.41 -12.17
C LYS A 76 6.06 -13.73 -13.09
N ILE A 77 5.92 -12.42 -13.30
CA ILE A 77 6.88 -11.65 -14.11
C ILE A 77 8.25 -11.64 -13.42
N CYS A 78 8.29 -11.42 -12.12
CA CYS A 78 9.52 -11.47 -11.36
C CYS A 78 10.20 -12.85 -11.44
N ASP A 79 9.43 -13.92 -11.31
CA ASP A 79 9.94 -15.29 -11.43
C ASP A 79 10.48 -15.60 -12.84
N GLU A 80 9.78 -15.15 -13.86
CA GLU A 80 10.17 -15.35 -15.26
C GLU A 80 11.52 -14.69 -15.61
N PHE A 81 11.72 -13.48 -15.12
CA PHE A 81 12.96 -12.73 -15.38
C PHE A 81 14.05 -12.95 -14.31
N GLY A 82 13.79 -13.73 -13.27
CA GLY A 82 14.74 -13.92 -12.18
C GLY A 82 14.96 -12.68 -11.30
N ILE A 83 13.97 -11.78 -11.26
CA ILE A 83 13.99 -10.50 -10.54
C ILE A 83 13.36 -10.70 -9.16
N MET A 84 13.89 -10.05 -8.13
CA MET A 84 13.33 -10.11 -6.78
C MET A 84 12.03 -9.29 -6.68
N MET A 85 11.01 -9.83 -6.02
CA MET A 85 9.82 -9.08 -5.64
C MET A 85 9.93 -8.61 -4.18
N VAL A 86 9.84 -7.30 -3.97
CA VAL A 86 9.88 -6.67 -2.64
C VAL A 86 8.54 -6.01 -2.38
N CYS A 87 7.84 -6.47 -1.36
CA CYS A 87 6.60 -5.83 -0.90
C CYS A 87 6.92 -4.84 0.24
N ASP A 88 6.60 -3.58 0.03
CA ASP A 88 6.61 -2.58 1.09
C ASP A 88 5.30 -2.66 1.88
N GLU A 89 5.39 -3.22 3.08
CA GLU A 89 4.27 -3.41 4.00
C GLU A 89 4.31 -2.41 5.18
N VAL A 90 5.04 -1.31 5.01
CA VAL A 90 5.18 -0.28 6.05
C VAL A 90 3.83 0.35 6.41
N MET A 91 2.94 0.57 5.43
CA MET A 91 1.60 1.10 5.69
C MET A 91 0.53 0.02 5.77
N ALA A 92 0.57 -0.96 4.88
CA ALA A 92 -0.47 -1.96 4.71
C ALA A 92 -0.36 -3.15 5.68
N GLY A 93 0.83 -3.40 6.22
CA GLY A 93 1.08 -4.52 7.13
C GLY A 93 0.54 -4.34 8.55
N TRP A 94 0.79 -5.34 9.37
CA TRP A 94 0.47 -5.43 10.79
C TRP A 94 -1.02 -5.28 11.08
N GLY A 95 -1.83 -6.02 10.31
CA GLY A 95 -3.27 -6.14 10.53
C GLY A 95 -4.11 -5.08 9.86
N ARG A 96 -3.53 -4.07 9.21
CA ARG A 96 -4.28 -2.98 8.57
C ARG A 96 -5.34 -3.50 7.60
N THR A 97 -5.02 -4.54 6.83
CA THR A 97 -5.90 -5.17 5.83
C THR A 97 -6.66 -6.39 6.34
N GLY A 98 -6.43 -6.79 7.59
CA GLY A 98 -7.00 -8.00 8.19
C GLY A 98 -6.09 -9.22 8.14
N GLU A 99 -4.90 -9.10 7.54
CA GLU A 99 -3.81 -10.08 7.58
C GLU A 99 -2.57 -9.44 8.22
N TYR A 100 -1.57 -10.25 8.62
CA TYR A 100 -0.33 -9.69 9.14
C TYR A 100 0.38 -8.82 8.11
N PHE A 101 0.44 -9.28 6.87
CA PHE A 101 0.92 -8.49 5.73
C PHE A 101 -0.13 -8.49 4.62
N ALA A 102 -0.29 -7.35 3.96
CA ALA A 102 -1.33 -7.20 2.94
C ALA A 102 -1.17 -8.19 1.78
N CYS A 103 0.05 -8.55 1.40
CA CYS A 103 0.32 -9.53 0.34
C CYS A 103 -0.34 -10.89 0.57
N GLU A 104 -0.61 -11.27 1.82
CA GLU A 104 -1.30 -12.51 2.19
C GLU A 104 -2.74 -12.57 1.64
N ASN A 105 -3.42 -11.42 1.47
CA ASN A 105 -4.76 -11.37 0.88
C ASN A 105 -4.80 -11.92 -0.56
N TRP A 106 -3.68 -11.91 -1.25
CA TRP A 106 -3.55 -12.41 -2.63
C TRP A 106 -2.77 -13.73 -2.73
N GLY A 107 -2.36 -14.29 -1.57
CA GLY A 107 -1.64 -15.57 -1.52
C GLY A 107 -0.29 -15.53 -2.22
N ILE A 108 0.40 -14.39 -2.23
CA ILE A 108 1.74 -14.26 -2.80
C ILE A 108 2.81 -14.30 -1.71
N GLU A 109 3.96 -14.87 -2.06
CA GLU A 109 5.15 -14.89 -1.23
C GLU A 109 6.23 -14.03 -1.92
N PRO A 110 6.46 -12.79 -1.48
CA PRO A 110 7.52 -11.96 -2.01
C PRO A 110 8.89 -12.46 -1.52
N ASP A 111 9.96 -12.09 -2.23
CA ASP A 111 11.32 -12.40 -1.80
C ASP A 111 11.73 -11.61 -0.55
N MET A 112 11.20 -10.38 -0.42
CA MET A 112 11.42 -9.53 0.75
C MET A 112 10.15 -8.76 1.12
N ILE A 113 10.00 -8.50 2.43
CA ILE A 113 8.95 -7.63 2.98
C ILE A 113 9.63 -6.56 3.82
N THR A 114 9.41 -5.28 3.50
CA THR A 114 9.80 -4.18 4.39
C THR A 114 8.67 -3.86 5.34
N PHE A 115 8.98 -3.57 6.61
CA PHE A 115 7.97 -3.25 7.61
C PHE A 115 8.42 -2.19 8.60
N ALA A 116 7.46 -1.47 9.16
CA ALA A 116 7.63 -0.51 10.25
C ALA A 116 6.29 -0.26 10.96
N LYS A 117 6.07 0.93 11.47
CA LYS A 117 4.81 1.49 12.02
C LYS A 117 4.05 0.53 12.95
N GLY A 118 3.16 -0.30 12.38
CA GLY A 118 2.29 -1.21 13.13
C GLY A 118 3.06 -2.25 13.97
N VAL A 119 4.29 -2.59 13.61
CA VAL A 119 5.11 -3.54 14.39
C VAL A 119 5.25 -3.15 15.86
N THR A 120 5.23 -1.85 16.17
CA THR A 120 5.29 -1.32 17.54
C THR A 120 4.11 -0.41 17.89
N CYS A 121 3.14 -0.23 17.01
CA CYS A 121 2.00 0.69 17.20
C CYS A 121 2.43 2.12 17.62
N GLY A 122 3.62 2.55 17.26
CA GLY A 122 4.16 3.87 17.61
C GLY A 122 4.76 3.98 19.02
N TYR A 123 4.80 2.91 19.80
CA TYR A 123 5.40 2.93 21.15
C TYR A 123 6.92 3.07 21.14
N ALA A 124 7.59 2.55 20.12
CA ALA A 124 9.03 2.72 19.90
C ALA A 124 9.36 2.70 18.41
N PRO A 125 10.43 3.38 17.95
CA PRO A 125 10.88 3.27 16.58
C PRO A 125 11.44 1.87 16.33
N LEU A 126 10.85 1.17 15.32
CA LEU A 126 11.34 -0.11 14.83
C LEU A 126 10.89 -0.25 13.38
N GLY A 127 11.77 -0.76 12.56
CA GLY A 127 11.49 -1.21 11.21
C GLY A 127 12.45 -2.33 10.86
N GLY A 128 12.15 -3.05 9.80
CA GLY A 128 12.99 -4.15 9.38
C GLY A 128 12.63 -4.66 7.99
N VAL A 129 13.37 -5.69 7.59
CA VAL A 129 13.14 -6.44 6.36
C VAL A 129 13.07 -7.92 6.73
N ILE A 130 12.01 -8.56 6.30
CA ILE A 130 11.91 -10.03 6.30
C ILE A 130 12.41 -10.49 4.94
N VAL A 131 13.24 -11.50 4.91
CA VAL A 131 13.78 -12.08 3.68
C VAL A 131 13.34 -13.53 3.52
N SER A 132 13.18 -13.98 2.28
CA SER A 132 12.88 -15.37 1.97
C SER A 132 14.02 -16.30 2.41
N LYS A 133 13.71 -17.58 2.60
CA LYS A 133 14.70 -18.60 2.95
C LYS A 133 15.86 -18.62 1.95
N LYS A 134 15.58 -18.49 0.65
CA LYS A 134 16.61 -18.45 -0.41
C LYS A 134 17.65 -17.34 -0.18
N ILE A 135 17.18 -16.16 0.22
CA ILE A 135 18.07 -15.01 0.51
C ILE A 135 18.83 -15.26 1.81
N ALA A 136 18.16 -15.77 2.84
CA ALA A 136 18.82 -16.08 4.11
C ALA A 136 19.95 -17.09 3.94
N GLU A 137 19.71 -18.19 3.24
CA GLU A 137 20.71 -19.23 2.94
C GLU A 137 21.91 -18.71 2.15
N PHE A 138 21.72 -17.70 1.27
CA PHE A 138 22.84 -17.05 0.59
C PHE A 138 23.79 -16.39 1.60
N PHE A 139 23.26 -15.74 2.63
CA PHE A 139 24.06 -15.06 3.64
C PHE A 139 24.65 -16.01 4.71
N ASP A 140 24.32 -17.29 4.71
CA ASP A 140 25.03 -18.30 5.52
C ASP A 140 26.51 -18.45 5.09
N THR A 141 26.80 -18.18 3.81
CA THR A 141 28.14 -18.30 3.23
C THR A 141 28.72 -16.99 2.71
N HIS A 142 27.92 -15.94 2.64
CA HIS A 142 28.31 -14.63 2.15
C HIS A 142 28.12 -13.57 3.24
N LYS A 143 29.05 -12.65 3.33
CA LYS A 143 28.96 -11.56 4.31
C LYS A 143 27.85 -10.61 3.92
N LEU A 144 26.99 -10.28 4.88
CA LEU A 144 26.04 -9.18 4.77
C LEU A 144 26.75 -7.87 5.14
N ASP A 145 27.15 -7.09 4.14
CA ASP A 145 27.83 -5.80 4.31
C ASP A 145 26.86 -4.66 4.63
N CYS A 146 26.02 -4.85 5.63
CA CYS A 146 25.18 -3.79 6.18
C CYS A 146 25.20 -3.81 7.70
N GLY A 147 24.99 -2.63 8.29
CA GLY A 147 24.91 -2.50 9.74
C GLY A 147 24.57 -1.07 10.12
N LEU A 148 23.55 -0.93 10.92
CA LEU A 148 23.18 0.33 11.55
C LEU A 148 23.49 0.22 13.03
N THR A 149 24.06 1.26 13.63
CA THR A 149 24.45 1.26 15.05
C THR A 149 23.31 0.87 15.99
N TYR A 150 22.07 1.24 15.64
CA TYR A 150 20.88 0.93 16.45
C TYR A 150 20.07 -0.25 15.95
N SER A 151 20.62 -1.10 15.07
CA SER A 151 19.97 -2.36 14.67
C SER A 151 19.73 -3.24 15.88
N ALA A 152 18.58 -3.91 15.91
CA ALA A 152 18.15 -4.80 17.00
C ALA A 152 18.17 -4.14 18.39
N HIS A 153 17.89 -2.82 18.46
CA HIS A 153 17.86 -2.10 19.74
C HIS A 153 16.84 -2.75 20.68
N PRO A 154 17.25 -3.13 21.94
CA PRO A 154 16.41 -3.92 22.83
C PRO A 154 15.04 -3.30 23.13
N LEU A 155 14.98 -1.97 23.27
CA LEU A 155 13.72 -1.27 23.53
C LEU A 155 12.74 -1.41 22.38
N GLY A 156 13.20 -1.20 21.13
CA GLY A 156 12.37 -1.36 19.94
C GLY A 156 11.89 -2.81 19.77
N CYS A 157 12.80 -3.78 19.94
CA CYS A 157 12.48 -5.20 19.84
C CYS A 157 11.50 -5.64 20.94
N ALA A 158 11.66 -5.18 22.18
CA ALA A 158 10.74 -5.50 23.28
C ALA A 158 9.32 -4.94 23.00
N ALA A 159 9.22 -3.71 22.48
CA ALA A 159 7.94 -3.13 22.08
C ALA A 159 7.30 -3.94 20.93
N GLY A 160 8.09 -4.35 19.93
CA GLY A 160 7.62 -5.20 18.83
C GLY A 160 7.08 -6.54 19.32
N VAL A 161 7.82 -7.25 20.17
CA VAL A 161 7.36 -8.53 20.76
C VAL A 161 6.07 -8.34 21.56
N ALA A 162 5.97 -7.28 22.35
CA ALA A 162 4.76 -6.98 23.11
C ALA A 162 3.54 -6.74 22.20
N CYS A 163 3.72 -6.00 21.09
CA CYS A 163 2.65 -5.77 20.11
C CYS A 163 2.24 -7.05 19.40
N LEU A 164 3.19 -7.89 18.98
CA LEU A 164 2.88 -9.17 18.33
C LEU A 164 2.08 -10.08 19.26
N ASN A 165 2.52 -10.24 20.51
CA ASN A 165 1.78 -11.02 21.50
C ASN A 165 0.36 -10.47 21.75
N PHE A 166 0.19 -9.14 21.69
CA PHE A 166 -1.13 -8.52 21.80
C PHE A 166 -1.99 -8.80 20.58
N TYR A 167 -1.43 -8.73 19.37
CA TYR A 167 -2.16 -9.06 18.13
C TYR A 167 -2.73 -10.48 18.18
N GLU A 168 -1.92 -11.45 18.60
CA GLU A 168 -2.35 -12.85 18.74
C GLU A 168 -3.40 -13.01 19.84
N LYS A 169 -3.08 -12.55 21.07
CA LYS A 169 -3.96 -12.68 22.25
C LYS A 169 -5.33 -12.07 22.02
N GLU A 170 -5.40 -10.94 21.36
CA GLU A 170 -6.63 -10.18 21.16
C GLU A 170 -7.33 -10.51 19.85
N HIS A 171 -6.79 -11.44 19.05
CA HIS A 171 -7.35 -11.80 17.74
C HIS A 171 -7.60 -10.57 16.85
N ILE A 172 -6.58 -9.71 16.75
CA ILE A 172 -6.72 -8.41 16.09
C ILE A 172 -7.09 -8.58 14.62
N MET A 173 -6.53 -9.56 13.90
CA MET A 173 -6.81 -9.80 12.48
C MET A 173 -8.30 -10.08 12.25
N ASP A 174 -8.90 -10.93 13.08
CA ASP A 174 -10.34 -11.27 13.00
C ASP A 174 -11.21 -10.04 13.28
N LYS A 175 -10.84 -9.25 14.30
CA LYS A 175 -11.53 -7.99 14.63
C LYS A 175 -11.46 -7.00 13.47
N VAL A 176 -10.30 -6.88 12.80
CA VAL A 176 -10.14 -6.00 11.63
C VAL A 176 -11.01 -6.47 10.46
N LYS A 177 -11.06 -7.77 10.18
CA LYS A 177 -11.93 -8.33 9.14
C LYS A 177 -13.41 -8.03 9.42
N GLU A 178 -13.85 -8.16 10.67
CA GLU A 178 -15.22 -7.85 11.07
C GLU A 178 -15.53 -6.35 10.94
N ARG A 179 -14.68 -5.50 11.54
CA ARG A 179 -14.87 -4.04 11.52
C ARG A 179 -14.70 -3.45 10.14
N GLY A 180 -13.83 -4.03 9.31
CA GLY A 180 -13.66 -3.65 7.92
C GLY A 180 -14.93 -3.81 7.09
N LYS A 181 -15.72 -4.86 7.32
CA LYS A 181 -17.04 -5.03 6.69
C LYS A 181 -18.01 -3.92 7.09
N GLN A 182 -18.01 -3.54 8.39
CA GLN A 182 -18.85 -2.45 8.88
C GLN A 182 -18.42 -1.10 8.27
N LEU A 183 -17.11 -0.83 8.26
CA LEU A 183 -16.54 0.38 7.66
C LEU A 183 -16.89 0.46 6.18
N GLY A 184 -16.66 -0.62 5.43
CA GLY A 184 -16.97 -0.68 3.99
C GLY A 184 -18.44 -0.34 3.71
N ALA A 185 -19.38 -0.92 4.45
CA ALA A 185 -20.80 -0.63 4.27
C ALA A 185 -21.13 0.86 4.53
N LEU A 186 -20.51 1.49 5.53
CA LEU A 186 -20.67 2.92 5.80
C LEU A 186 -20.07 3.79 4.69
N LEU A 187 -18.90 3.42 4.15
CA LEU A 187 -18.24 4.15 3.07
C LEU A 187 -19.06 4.08 1.77
N GLU A 188 -19.60 2.91 1.43
CA GLU A 188 -20.50 2.78 0.27
C GLU A 188 -21.78 3.59 0.44
N ASP A 189 -22.37 3.62 1.64
CA ASP A 189 -23.53 4.46 1.94
C ASP A 189 -23.22 5.96 1.75
N ILE A 190 -22.05 6.41 2.21
CA ILE A 190 -21.58 7.79 2.00
C ILE A 190 -21.40 8.08 0.50
N LYS A 191 -20.78 7.15 -0.25
CA LYS A 191 -20.59 7.28 -1.71
C LYS A 191 -21.92 7.39 -2.45
N ALA A 192 -22.92 6.61 -2.03
CA ALA A 192 -24.24 6.63 -2.64
C ALA A 192 -25.00 7.94 -2.35
N LYS A 193 -24.89 8.49 -1.14
CA LYS A 193 -25.65 9.65 -0.67
C LYS A 193 -25.05 10.99 -1.11
N HIS A 194 -23.74 11.06 -1.32
CA HIS A 194 -23.04 12.34 -1.54
C HIS A 194 -22.49 12.46 -2.95
N LYS A 195 -22.88 13.51 -3.65
CA LYS A 195 -22.40 13.79 -5.03
C LYS A 195 -20.90 14.09 -5.08
N SER A 196 -20.35 14.67 -4.02
CA SER A 196 -18.94 15.02 -3.91
C SER A 196 -18.03 13.85 -3.54
N VAL A 197 -18.58 12.66 -3.24
CA VAL A 197 -17.78 11.44 -3.01
C VAL A 197 -17.71 10.67 -4.32
N GLY A 198 -16.57 10.75 -4.98
CA GLY A 198 -16.33 10.09 -6.26
C GLY A 198 -16.07 8.60 -6.11
N ASP A 199 -15.17 8.26 -5.17
CA ASP A 199 -14.81 6.89 -4.91
C ASP A 199 -14.56 6.61 -3.42
N VAL A 200 -14.70 5.34 -3.02
CA VAL A 200 -14.29 4.83 -1.72
C VAL A 200 -13.50 3.55 -1.94
N ARG A 201 -12.35 3.46 -1.31
CA ARG A 201 -11.49 2.27 -1.37
C ARG A 201 -11.21 1.79 0.03
N TYR A 202 -11.35 0.48 0.25
CA TYR A 202 -11.14 -0.10 1.58
C TYR A 202 -10.77 -1.58 1.50
N ILE A 203 -9.88 -1.97 2.38
CA ILE A 203 -9.54 -3.37 2.66
C ILE A 203 -9.21 -3.48 4.16
N GLY A 204 -9.97 -4.28 4.91
CA GLY A 204 -9.91 -4.25 6.37
C GLY A 204 -10.23 -2.86 6.92
N LEU A 205 -9.32 -2.30 7.72
CA LEU A 205 -9.39 -0.93 8.25
C LEU A 205 -8.36 0.00 7.56
N PHE A 206 -8.07 -0.27 6.31
CA PHE A 206 -7.23 0.55 5.46
C PHE A 206 -8.10 1.14 4.36
N SER A 207 -8.43 2.43 4.46
CA SER A 207 -9.47 3.02 3.61
C SER A 207 -9.28 4.50 3.34
N CYS A 208 -9.86 4.95 2.23
CA CYS A 208 -9.98 6.37 1.92
C CYS A 208 -11.29 6.70 1.21
N VAL A 209 -11.66 7.97 1.30
CA VAL A 209 -12.76 8.60 0.57
C VAL A 209 -12.15 9.60 -0.40
N GLU A 210 -12.35 9.41 -1.69
CA GLU A 210 -11.90 10.34 -2.72
C GLU A 210 -13.02 11.30 -3.10
N LEU A 211 -12.71 12.60 -3.04
CA LEU A 211 -13.66 13.65 -3.31
C LEU A 211 -13.55 14.13 -4.74
N THR A 212 -14.69 14.36 -5.38
CA THR A 212 -14.79 14.78 -6.78
C THR A 212 -15.70 15.99 -6.93
N LYS A 213 -15.48 16.78 -7.98
CA LYS A 213 -16.42 17.79 -8.45
C LYS A 213 -17.52 17.15 -9.29
N ASP A 214 -17.14 16.15 -10.10
CA ASP A 214 -18.04 15.45 -11.00
C ASP A 214 -17.71 13.95 -11.05
N LYS A 215 -18.70 13.13 -10.68
CA LYS A 215 -18.56 11.66 -10.71
C LYS A 215 -18.46 11.08 -12.12
N ALA A 216 -19.02 11.74 -13.11
CA ALA A 216 -19.02 11.20 -14.47
C ALA A 216 -17.66 11.37 -15.17
N THR A 217 -16.95 12.44 -14.84
CA THR A 217 -15.63 12.75 -15.40
C THR A 217 -14.48 12.35 -14.48
N HIS A 218 -14.78 11.95 -13.23
CA HIS A 218 -13.82 11.73 -12.16
C HIS A 218 -12.95 12.97 -11.86
N GLU A 219 -13.44 14.18 -12.18
CA GLU A 219 -12.71 15.42 -11.90
C GLU A 219 -12.50 15.57 -10.39
N PRO A 220 -11.24 15.57 -9.89
CA PRO A 220 -10.97 15.64 -8.45
C PRO A 220 -11.46 16.97 -7.87
N LEU A 221 -11.85 16.95 -6.58
CA LEU A 221 -12.33 18.16 -5.89
C LEU A 221 -11.30 19.28 -5.89
N VAL A 222 -10.03 18.93 -5.74
CA VAL A 222 -8.88 19.83 -5.86
C VAL A 222 -7.93 19.31 -6.95
N PRO A 223 -7.32 20.18 -7.76
CA PRO A 223 -6.32 19.77 -8.75
C PRO A 223 -5.11 19.11 -8.06
N PHE A 224 -4.52 18.14 -8.73
CA PHE A 224 -3.33 17.43 -8.22
C PHE A 224 -2.19 18.43 -7.89
N GLY A 225 -1.61 18.29 -6.70
CA GLY A 225 -0.54 19.13 -6.19
C GLY A 225 -0.95 20.58 -5.88
N LYS A 226 -2.25 20.91 -5.91
CA LYS A 226 -2.74 22.27 -5.70
C LYS A 226 -4.04 22.28 -4.90
N ASP A 227 -4.06 23.04 -3.83
CA ASP A 227 -5.28 23.40 -3.09
C ASP A 227 -5.23 24.91 -2.72
N PRO A 228 -5.33 25.81 -3.72
CA PRO A 228 -5.12 27.24 -3.51
C PRO A 228 -6.14 27.86 -2.55
N GLU A 229 -7.30 27.26 -2.40
CA GLU A 229 -8.36 27.73 -1.51
C GLU A 229 -8.35 27.05 -0.14
N GLY A 230 -7.48 26.06 0.06
CA GLY A 230 -7.38 25.28 1.28
C GLY A 230 -8.64 24.45 1.57
N ILE A 231 -9.31 23.96 0.53
CA ILE A 231 -10.60 23.24 0.62
C ILE A 231 -10.43 21.97 1.45
N MET A 232 -9.41 21.17 1.16
CA MET A 232 -9.16 19.92 1.87
C MET A 232 -8.83 20.16 3.33
N GLY A 233 -8.02 21.20 3.61
CA GLY A 233 -7.74 21.61 4.99
C GLY A 233 -8.98 22.04 5.77
N LYS A 234 -9.92 22.75 5.12
CA LYS A 234 -11.20 23.14 5.73
C LYS A 234 -12.06 21.90 6.05
N ILE A 235 -12.14 20.93 5.12
CA ILE A 235 -12.89 19.67 5.32
C ILE A 235 -12.31 18.87 6.48
N VAL A 236 -10.99 18.66 6.51
CA VAL A 236 -10.31 17.98 7.60
C VAL A 236 -10.53 18.72 8.93
N GLY A 237 -10.48 20.05 8.94
CA GLY A 237 -10.80 20.87 10.11
C GLY A 237 -12.23 20.67 10.63
N MET A 238 -13.22 20.59 9.73
CA MET A 238 -14.60 20.29 10.10
C MET A 238 -14.77 18.87 10.66
N LEU A 239 -14.09 17.88 10.09
CA LEU A 239 -14.09 16.50 10.60
C LEU A 239 -13.46 16.45 11.99
N LYS A 240 -12.34 17.13 12.19
CA LYS A 240 -11.65 17.23 13.48
C LYS A 240 -12.53 17.90 14.55
N ALA A 241 -13.27 18.95 14.19
CA ALA A 241 -14.22 19.60 15.09
C ALA A 241 -15.38 18.66 15.52
N LYS A 242 -15.66 17.61 14.74
CA LYS A 242 -16.64 16.56 15.06
C LYS A 242 -16.02 15.34 15.75
N GLY A 243 -14.74 15.38 16.11
CA GLY A 243 -14.04 14.31 16.80
C GLY A 243 -13.33 13.30 15.89
N PHE A 244 -13.32 13.50 14.57
CA PHE A 244 -12.60 12.66 13.63
C PHE A 244 -11.17 13.19 13.42
N ASN A 245 -10.18 12.48 13.94
CA ASN A 245 -8.78 12.83 13.70
C ASN A 245 -8.28 12.11 12.44
N THR A 246 -8.26 12.83 11.33
CA THR A 246 -7.82 12.32 10.03
C THR A 246 -6.93 13.32 9.32
N TYR A 247 -6.38 12.92 8.19
CA TYR A 247 -5.64 13.78 7.28
C TYR A 247 -6.10 13.58 5.84
N SER A 248 -5.72 14.49 4.97
CA SER A 248 -5.95 14.37 3.54
C SER A 248 -4.64 14.44 2.76
N HIS A 249 -4.64 13.77 1.62
CA HIS A 249 -3.62 13.94 0.59
C HIS A 249 -4.35 14.05 -0.75
N GLU A 250 -4.03 15.09 -1.53
CA GLU A 250 -4.79 15.42 -2.72
C GLU A 250 -6.30 15.51 -2.39
N ALA A 251 -7.17 14.96 -3.23
CA ALA A 251 -8.60 14.89 -2.98
C ALA A 251 -9.05 13.72 -2.10
N CYS A 252 -8.11 12.95 -1.52
CA CYS A 252 -8.37 11.78 -0.68
C CYS A 252 -8.37 12.13 0.81
N ILE A 253 -9.35 11.63 1.55
CA ILE A 253 -9.42 11.64 3.02
C ILE A 253 -9.19 10.22 3.50
N PHE A 254 -8.19 10.02 4.36
CA PHE A 254 -7.87 8.71 4.93
C PHE A 254 -8.72 8.43 6.17
N VAL A 255 -9.31 7.23 6.25
CA VAL A 255 -10.27 6.86 7.30
C VAL A 255 -9.78 5.62 8.05
#